data_9bcc76a2b76f06354041f537ad987cd7
#
_entry.id   9bcc76a2b76f06354041f537ad987cd7
#
_cell.length_a   1.000
_cell.length_b   1.000
_cell.length_c   1.000
_cell.angle_alpha   90.00
_cell.angle_beta   90.00
_cell.angle_gamma   90.00
#
_symmetry.space_group_name_H-M   'P 1'
#
loop_
_entity.id
_entity.type
_entity.pdbx_description
1 polymer ?
#
loop_
_entity_poly.entity_id
_entity_poly.type
_entity_poly.pdbx_seq_one_letter_code
_entity_poly.pdbx_strand_id
1 'polypeptide(L)'
;MAGLVAAWQLTQAGLKPVLVESRGYTGGLVAGSQLAGIAYDIGAEGWATRRPDTSQLATELGLVVEPPVRQPSWVWFDDGAFAMPSDAVLGIPSDVTSADVVTAIGGTAADLAAELDSRPVPDEVPESLGELVRTRLGEEVLTRLVGPIAGGIHAAVPDLLSADVVAPGLRAALVRTGSLQQAVAAQVRTRGDSPVVASVAGGMFRMPQTLHEQIEAAGGQILTRTGAKSISASPTGLEPGASPATAGVASDPVPDGHDAQGGRWLVTTAATSRNPNPSLPPIPDGDPVTYCTDRVIVACNAAPALDLLSDVIDVTGPALTAGAPIAHVNLALQAPELDGAPRGGGMLVAPGSTTVRAKALTHLSRKWPSLGASCPSHVHLSLIHI
;
A
#
# COMPACT_ATOMS: atom_id res chain seq x y z
N MET A 1 2.37 -10.10 -1.05
CA MET A 1 3.77 -9.59 -1.13
C MET A 1 4.67 -10.18 -0.03
N ALA A 2 4.39 -9.99 1.27
CA ALA A 2 5.29 -10.45 2.35
C ALA A 2 5.63 -11.95 2.25
N GLY A 3 4.64 -12.81 2.01
CA GLY A 3 4.87 -14.25 1.83
C GLY A 3 5.73 -14.59 0.61
N LEU A 4 5.52 -13.88 -0.51
CA LEU A 4 6.36 -14.06 -1.70
C LEU A 4 7.82 -13.67 -1.43
N VAL A 5 8.05 -12.53 -0.80
CA VAL A 5 9.43 -12.09 -0.45
C VAL A 5 10.08 -13.08 0.51
N ALA A 6 9.36 -13.54 1.55
CA ALA A 6 9.87 -14.55 2.47
C ALA A 6 10.21 -15.87 1.75
N ALA A 7 9.31 -16.37 0.90
CA ALA A 7 9.54 -17.57 0.13
C ALA A 7 10.74 -17.42 -0.83
N TRP A 8 10.83 -16.29 -1.52
CA TRP A 8 11.96 -15.99 -2.40
C TRP A 8 13.29 -15.96 -1.65
N GLN A 9 13.37 -15.30 -0.48
CA GLN A 9 14.58 -15.30 0.35
C GLN A 9 14.96 -16.71 0.82
N LEU A 10 13.98 -17.54 1.17
CA LEU A 10 14.22 -18.93 1.52
C LEU A 10 14.79 -19.73 0.33
N THR A 11 14.31 -19.50 -0.88
CA THR A 11 14.89 -20.16 -2.07
C THR A 11 16.34 -19.70 -2.33
N GLN A 12 16.66 -18.42 -2.09
CA GLN A 12 18.06 -17.93 -2.17
C GLN A 12 18.97 -18.60 -1.13
N ALA A 13 18.42 -19.06 -0.02
CA ALA A 13 19.12 -19.85 1.00
C ALA A 13 19.15 -21.37 0.69
N GLY A 14 18.70 -21.79 -0.49
CA GLY A 14 18.68 -23.21 -0.92
C GLY A 14 17.52 -24.02 -0.34
N LEU A 15 16.54 -23.39 0.33
CA LEU A 15 15.36 -24.05 0.84
C LEU A 15 14.26 -24.12 -0.22
N LYS A 16 13.33 -25.06 -0.07
CA LYS A 16 12.18 -25.25 -0.96
C LYS A 16 10.87 -24.95 -0.21
N PRO A 17 10.46 -23.70 -0.09
CA PRO A 17 9.24 -23.33 0.62
C PRO A 17 8.00 -23.76 -0.18
N VAL A 18 6.92 -24.05 0.56
CA VAL A 18 5.56 -24.17 0.03
C VAL A 18 4.80 -22.94 0.47
N LEU A 19 4.34 -22.11 -0.48
CA LEU A 19 3.51 -20.95 -0.24
C LEU A 19 2.07 -21.28 -0.58
N VAL A 20 1.16 -21.05 0.36
CA VAL A 20 -0.29 -21.21 0.16
C VAL A 20 -0.96 -19.85 0.05
N GLU A 21 -1.80 -19.67 -0.96
CA GLU A 21 -2.55 -18.46 -1.23
C GLU A 21 -4.03 -18.80 -1.52
N SER A 22 -4.92 -18.23 -0.73
CA SER A 22 -6.35 -18.50 -0.85
C SER A 22 -6.99 -17.95 -2.12
N ARG A 23 -6.41 -16.90 -2.71
CA ARG A 23 -6.86 -16.34 -3.99
C ARG A 23 -6.25 -17.09 -5.17
N GLY A 24 -6.79 -16.88 -6.37
CA GLY A 24 -6.25 -17.45 -7.61
C GLY A 24 -5.02 -16.70 -8.15
N TYR A 25 -4.45 -15.77 -7.39
CA TYR A 25 -3.26 -14.98 -7.76
C TYR A 25 -2.50 -14.58 -6.50
N THR A 26 -1.20 -14.39 -6.65
CA THR A 26 -0.30 -13.95 -5.58
C THR A 26 -0.13 -12.42 -5.59
N GLY A 27 0.48 -11.86 -4.52
CA GLY A 27 0.78 -10.43 -4.44
C GLY A 27 -0.20 -9.62 -3.57
N GLY A 28 -1.41 -10.13 -3.34
CA GLY A 28 -2.42 -9.46 -2.53
C GLY A 28 -2.90 -8.16 -3.16
N LEU A 29 -2.61 -7.01 -2.53
CA LEU A 29 -2.96 -5.69 -3.06
C LEU A 29 -2.06 -5.22 -4.22
N VAL A 30 -0.95 -5.90 -4.48
CA VAL A 30 -0.09 -5.65 -5.65
C VAL A 30 -0.52 -6.63 -6.74
N ALA A 31 -1.43 -6.21 -7.57
CA ALA A 31 -2.05 -7.05 -8.60
C ALA A 31 -2.28 -6.27 -9.88
N GLY A 32 -2.17 -6.96 -11.00
CA GLY A 32 -2.41 -6.40 -12.32
C GLY A 32 -3.62 -7.00 -13.02
N SER A 33 -4.07 -6.30 -14.04
CA SER A 33 -5.11 -6.75 -14.97
C SER A 33 -4.83 -6.20 -16.36
N GLN A 34 -5.72 -6.47 -17.29
CA GLN A 34 -5.70 -5.90 -18.64
C GLN A 34 -6.99 -5.18 -18.95
N LEU A 35 -6.87 -4.01 -19.56
CA LEU A 35 -8.00 -3.24 -20.08
C LEU A 35 -7.63 -2.68 -21.46
N ALA A 36 -8.47 -2.89 -22.47
CA ALA A 36 -8.19 -2.52 -23.86
C ALA A 36 -6.82 -3.06 -24.39
N GLY A 37 -6.40 -4.26 -23.94
CA GLY A 37 -5.13 -4.86 -24.33
C GLY A 37 -3.89 -4.31 -23.59
N ILE A 38 -4.07 -3.36 -22.68
CA ILE A 38 -2.99 -2.74 -21.90
C ILE A 38 -2.96 -3.34 -20.51
N ALA A 39 -1.80 -3.86 -20.08
CA ALA A 39 -1.61 -4.34 -18.71
C ALA A 39 -1.38 -3.16 -17.76
N TYR A 40 -1.98 -3.21 -16.57
CA TYR A 40 -1.92 -2.12 -15.59
C TYR A 40 -2.17 -2.62 -14.16
N ASP A 41 -1.83 -1.80 -13.17
CA ASP A 41 -2.07 -2.08 -11.76
C ASP A 41 -3.55 -1.83 -11.39
N ILE A 42 -4.18 -2.81 -10.74
CA ILE A 42 -5.56 -2.70 -10.22
C ILE A 42 -5.61 -2.42 -8.72
N GLY A 43 -4.48 -2.46 -8.04
CA GLY A 43 -4.32 -2.20 -6.62
C GLY A 43 -3.29 -1.12 -6.36
N ALA A 44 -2.23 -1.47 -5.65
CA ALA A 44 -1.11 -0.56 -5.43
C ALA A 44 -0.35 -0.33 -6.74
N GLU A 45 -0.16 0.93 -7.10
CA GLU A 45 0.53 1.36 -8.33
C GLU A 45 1.95 1.91 -8.08
N GLY A 46 2.36 2.00 -6.81
CA GLY A 46 3.66 2.52 -6.42
C GLY A 46 3.87 2.47 -4.91
N TRP A 47 5.09 2.83 -4.49
CA TRP A 47 5.48 2.87 -3.08
C TRP A 47 6.15 4.19 -2.70
N ALA A 48 6.13 4.53 -1.41
CA ALA A 48 6.85 5.68 -0.87
C ALA A 48 8.36 5.39 -0.81
N THR A 49 9.16 6.32 -1.35
CA THR A 49 10.63 6.13 -1.51
C THR A 49 11.45 6.48 -0.28
N ARG A 50 10.82 6.97 0.78
CA ARG A 50 11.53 7.34 2.03
C ARG A 50 12.31 6.19 2.68
N ARG A 51 11.96 4.93 2.37
CA ARG A 51 12.72 3.72 2.71
C ARG A 51 13.20 3.04 1.43
N PRO A 52 14.45 2.58 1.39
CA PRO A 52 15.02 2.01 0.18
C PRO A 52 14.59 0.57 -0.11
N ASP A 53 14.04 -0.14 0.90
CA ASP A 53 13.83 -1.60 0.87
C ASP A 53 13.07 -2.09 -0.38
N THR A 54 11.96 -1.41 -0.76
CA THR A 54 11.16 -1.83 -1.91
C THR A 54 11.87 -1.56 -3.24
N SER A 55 12.61 -0.44 -3.33
CA SER A 55 13.40 -0.13 -4.52
C SER A 55 14.58 -1.09 -4.68
N GLN A 56 15.21 -1.49 -3.58
CA GLN A 56 16.26 -2.50 -3.57
C GLN A 56 15.73 -3.85 -4.02
N LEU A 57 14.61 -4.30 -3.46
CA LEU A 57 13.95 -5.54 -3.89
C LEU A 57 13.63 -5.52 -5.40
N ALA A 58 13.05 -4.43 -5.91
CA ALA A 58 12.78 -4.31 -7.35
C ALA A 58 14.05 -4.47 -8.19
N THR A 59 15.16 -3.86 -7.75
CA THR A 59 16.46 -3.96 -8.43
C THR A 59 17.03 -5.39 -8.36
N GLU A 60 16.95 -6.05 -7.19
CA GLU A 60 17.39 -7.43 -7.01
C GLU A 60 16.60 -8.41 -7.87
N LEU A 61 15.33 -8.12 -8.13
CA LEU A 61 14.47 -8.87 -9.04
C LEU A 61 14.77 -8.59 -10.54
N GLY A 62 15.71 -7.67 -10.84
CA GLY A 62 16.02 -7.26 -12.22
C GLY A 62 14.98 -6.33 -12.83
N LEU A 63 14.13 -5.69 -12.02
CA LEU A 63 13.09 -4.78 -12.46
C LEU A 63 13.61 -3.34 -12.47
N VAL A 64 13.14 -2.54 -13.44
CA VAL A 64 13.51 -1.12 -13.56
C VAL A 64 12.57 -0.30 -12.70
N VAL A 65 13.13 0.43 -11.73
CA VAL A 65 12.39 1.39 -10.90
C VAL A 65 12.19 2.68 -11.71
N GLU A 66 10.96 3.15 -11.81
CA GLU A 66 10.64 4.42 -12.48
C GLU A 66 9.95 5.40 -11.53
N PRO A 67 10.32 6.69 -11.59
CA PRO A 67 9.58 7.76 -10.92
C PRO A 67 8.34 8.13 -11.75
N PRO A 68 7.31 8.74 -11.13
CA PRO A 68 6.21 9.33 -11.88
C PRO A 68 6.69 10.54 -12.68
N VAL A 69 5.96 10.88 -13.74
CA VAL A 69 6.16 12.15 -14.45
C VAL A 69 6.00 13.31 -13.47
N ARG A 70 6.95 14.24 -13.48
CA ARG A 70 6.95 15.40 -12.60
C ARG A 70 5.84 16.36 -13.02
N GLN A 71 4.76 16.38 -12.28
CA GLN A 71 3.57 17.20 -12.56
C GLN A 71 2.94 17.59 -11.20
N PRO A 72 2.28 18.77 -11.12
CA PRO A 72 1.55 19.13 -9.91
C PRO A 72 0.38 18.15 -9.66
N SER A 73 0.15 17.83 -8.41
CA SER A 73 -1.10 17.21 -7.97
C SER A 73 -2.18 18.28 -7.90
N TRP A 74 -3.41 17.95 -8.23
CA TRP A 74 -4.54 18.87 -8.20
C TRP A 74 -5.54 18.46 -7.13
N VAL A 75 -6.27 19.44 -6.62
CA VAL A 75 -7.41 19.21 -5.73
C VAL A 75 -8.64 19.84 -6.33
N TRP A 76 -9.74 19.11 -6.31
CA TRP A 76 -11.07 19.56 -6.66
C TRP A 76 -11.86 19.96 -5.41
N PHE A 77 -12.41 21.14 -5.43
CA PHE A 77 -13.45 21.62 -4.54
C PHE A 77 -14.69 21.98 -5.34
N ASP A 78 -15.85 22.11 -4.71
CA ASP A 78 -17.08 22.48 -5.41
C ASP A 78 -17.02 23.91 -6.00
N ASP A 79 -16.12 24.75 -5.52
CA ASP A 79 -15.83 26.12 -6.03
C ASP A 79 -14.71 26.17 -7.08
N GLY A 80 -14.07 25.05 -7.41
CA GLY A 80 -13.02 24.98 -8.44
C GLY A 80 -11.89 24.02 -8.11
N ALA A 81 -10.89 23.98 -8.99
CA ALA A 81 -9.70 23.15 -8.81
C ALA A 81 -8.45 24.00 -8.78
N PHE A 82 -7.48 23.65 -7.93
CA PHE A 82 -6.18 24.27 -7.87
C PHE A 82 -5.05 23.24 -7.81
N ALA A 83 -3.84 23.66 -8.21
CA ALA A 83 -2.65 22.84 -8.08
C ALA A 83 -2.14 22.89 -6.64
N MET A 84 -1.75 21.74 -6.10
CA MET A 84 -1.16 21.63 -4.77
C MET A 84 0.23 22.29 -4.74
N PRO A 85 0.57 22.98 -3.65
CA PRO A 85 1.91 23.51 -3.44
C PRO A 85 2.99 22.42 -3.55
N SER A 86 4.08 22.71 -4.25
CA SER A 86 5.18 21.75 -4.47
C SER A 86 6.03 21.54 -3.22
N ASP A 87 6.23 22.64 -2.45
CA ASP A 87 7.08 22.67 -1.27
C ASP A 87 6.26 22.40 0.00
N ALA A 88 5.77 21.16 0.07
CA ALA A 88 4.89 20.71 1.13
C ALA A 88 5.24 19.28 1.62
N VAL A 89 4.82 18.97 2.81
CA VAL A 89 4.81 17.62 3.39
C VAL A 89 3.37 17.29 3.79
N LEU A 90 2.76 16.27 3.16
CA LEU A 90 1.35 15.90 3.37
C LEU A 90 0.37 17.08 3.20
N GLY A 91 0.66 18.02 2.31
CA GLY A 91 -0.14 19.22 2.11
C GLY A 91 0.18 20.36 3.07
N ILE A 92 0.99 20.16 4.10
CA ILE A 92 1.46 21.22 4.99
C ILE A 92 2.52 22.03 4.23
N PRO A 93 2.27 23.32 3.92
CA PRO A 93 3.20 24.13 3.14
C PRO A 93 4.43 24.55 3.96
N SER A 94 5.56 24.72 3.27
CA SER A 94 6.77 25.30 3.87
C SER A 94 6.73 26.84 3.94
N ASP A 95 5.83 27.48 3.17
CA ASP A 95 5.59 28.92 3.14
C ASP A 95 4.10 29.18 2.84
N VAL A 96 3.37 29.66 3.83
CA VAL A 96 1.94 29.97 3.69
C VAL A 96 1.69 31.24 2.87
N THR A 97 2.71 32.06 2.64
CA THR A 97 2.59 33.30 1.87
C THR A 97 2.92 33.12 0.38
N SER A 98 3.32 31.92 -0.03
CA SER A 98 3.61 31.63 -1.44
C SER A 98 2.34 31.75 -2.30
N ALA A 99 2.51 32.15 -3.58
CA ALA A 99 1.40 32.46 -4.47
C ALA A 99 0.45 31.26 -4.71
N ASP A 100 0.96 30.06 -4.75
CA ASP A 100 0.21 28.81 -4.91
C ASP A 100 -0.62 28.50 -3.64
N VAL A 101 -0.06 28.71 -2.45
CA VAL A 101 -0.80 28.55 -1.18
C VAL A 101 -1.88 29.61 -1.05
N VAL A 102 -1.56 30.91 -1.32
CA VAL A 102 -2.54 32.00 -1.29
C VAL A 102 -3.68 31.75 -2.29
N THR A 103 -3.38 31.19 -3.46
CA THR A 103 -4.41 30.79 -4.44
C THR A 103 -5.33 29.70 -3.89
N ALA A 104 -4.79 28.78 -3.10
CA ALA A 104 -5.53 27.65 -2.56
C ALA A 104 -6.41 28.04 -1.35
N ILE A 105 -5.91 28.86 -0.42
CA ILE A 105 -6.56 29.14 0.85
C ILE A 105 -7.07 30.58 1.00
N GLY A 106 -6.67 31.51 0.11
CA GLY A 106 -6.97 32.93 0.20
C GLY A 106 -6.00 33.71 1.10
N GLY A 107 -5.85 35.02 0.83
CA GLY A 107 -4.87 35.86 1.52
C GLY A 107 -5.13 35.99 3.03
N THR A 108 -6.38 36.21 3.43
CA THR A 108 -6.74 36.31 4.85
C THR A 108 -6.39 35.06 5.67
N ALA A 109 -6.60 33.88 5.08
CA ALA A 109 -6.24 32.61 5.73
C ALA A 109 -4.71 32.41 5.77
N ALA A 110 -3.98 32.86 4.74
CA ALA A 110 -2.54 32.83 4.71
C ALA A 110 -1.92 33.74 5.79
N ASP A 111 -2.45 34.97 5.97
CA ASP A 111 -2.02 35.88 7.03
C ASP A 111 -2.28 35.29 8.42
N LEU A 112 -3.47 34.71 8.63
CA LEU A 112 -3.80 34.03 9.89
C LEU A 112 -2.86 32.84 10.15
N ALA A 113 -2.56 32.05 9.14
CA ALA A 113 -1.65 30.91 9.25
C ALA A 113 -0.24 31.37 9.63
N ALA A 114 0.26 32.44 9.03
CA ALA A 114 1.55 33.03 9.39
C ALA A 114 1.58 33.54 10.83
N GLU A 115 0.50 34.20 11.28
CA GLU A 115 0.36 34.65 12.67
C GLU A 115 0.37 33.47 13.64
N LEU A 116 -0.46 32.44 13.40
CA LEU A 116 -0.55 31.26 14.26
C LEU A 116 0.80 30.55 14.39
N ASP A 117 1.51 30.41 13.30
CA ASP A 117 2.82 29.72 13.28
C ASP A 117 3.94 30.51 13.95
N SER A 118 3.77 31.83 14.09
CA SER A 118 4.69 32.71 14.85
C SER A 118 4.56 32.59 16.37
N ARG A 119 3.47 32.00 16.88
CA ARG A 119 3.24 31.84 18.31
C ARG A 119 4.20 30.86 18.94
N PRO A 120 4.54 30.98 20.23
CA PRO A 120 5.36 29.99 20.93
C PRO A 120 4.82 28.57 20.73
N VAL A 121 5.72 27.62 20.65
CA VAL A 121 5.35 26.19 20.62
C VAL A 121 4.83 25.81 22.00
N PRO A 122 3.65 25.16 22.11
CA PRO A 122 3.13 24.73 23.40
C PRO A 122 4.03 23.64 24.01
N ASP A 123 4.03 23.53 25.33
CA ASP A 123 4.80 22.50 26.04
C ASP A 123 4.37 21.09 25.61
N GLU A 124 3.09 20.91 25.32
CA GLU A 124 2.51 19.67 24.80
C GLU A 124 2.09 19.86 23.35
N VAL A 125 2.92 19.33 22.44
CA VAL A 125 2.67 19.38 20.99
C VAL A 125 1.63 18.30 20.62
N PRO A 126 0.54 18.66 19.91
CA PRO A 126 -0.51 17.69 19.54
C PRO A 126 0.05 16.47 18.78
N GLU A 127 -0.44 15.27 19.12
CA GLU A 127 -0.10 14.02 18.43
C GLU A 127 -0.90 13.85 17.13
N SER A 128 -2.14 14.34 17.11
CA SER A 128 -2.99 14.32 15.93
C SER A 128 -2.47 15.28 14.86
N LEU A 129 -2.37 14.80 13.62
CA LEU A 129 -1.99 15.63 12.48
C LEU A 129 -2.97 16.79 12.29
N GLY A 130 -4.29 16.53 12.42
CA GLY A 130 -5.33 17.55 12.26
C GLY A 130 -5.22 18.64 13.32
N GLU A 131 -5.09 18.27 14.58
CA GLU A 131 -4.95 19.23 15.68
C GLU A 131 -3.65 20.03 15.57
N LEU A 132 -2.54 19.37 15.22
CA LEU A 132 -1.25 20.02 14.98
C LEU A 132 -1.36 21.12 13.92
N VAL A 133 -1.93 20.79 12.76
CA VAL A 133 -2.09 21.75 11.64
C VAL A 133 -3.07 22.84 12.00
N ARG A 134 -4.21 22.52 12.57
CA ARG A 134 -5.23 23.50 12.99
C ARG A 134 -4.66 24.52 13.96
N THR A 135 -3.92 24.06 14.95
CA THR A 135 -3.31 24.92 15.99
C THR A 135 -2.23 25.83 15.41
N ARG A 136 -1.43 25.33 14.47
CA ARG A 136 -0.26 26.06 13.95
C ARG A 136 -0.53 26.85 12.67
N LEU A 137 -1.45 26.39 11.81
CA LEU A 137 -1.69 26.99 10.48
C LEU A 137 -3.17 27.29 10.20
N GLY A 138 -4.08 26.92 11.11
CA GLY A 138 -5.50 27.21 10.97
C GLY A 138 -6.30 26.20 10.17
N GLU A 139 -7.63 26.40 10.16
CA GLU A 139 -8.60 25.47 9.59
C GLU A 139 -8.54 25.43 8.05
N GLU A 140 -8.26 26.54 7.37
CA GLU A 140 -8.23 26.59 5.90
C GLU A 140 -7.05 25.78 5.34
N VAL A 141 -5.87 25.83 5.97
CA VAL A 141 -4.73 24.98 5.60
C VAL A 141 -5.07 23.52 5.83
N LEU A 142 -5.70 23.20 6.96
CA LEU A 142 -6.11 21.84 7.27
C LEU A 142 -7.11 21.30 6.23
N THR A 143 -8.17 22.06 5.95
CA THR A 143 -9.27 21.62 5.11
C THR A 143 -8.89 21.60 3.62
N ARG A 144 -8.20 22.63 3.14
CA ARG A 144 -7.94 22.79 1.70
C ARG A 144 -6.65 22.12 1.23
N LEU A 145 -5.65 21.99 2.10
CA LEU A 145 -4.35 21.43 1.69
C LEU A 145 -4.09 20.05 2.30
N VAL A 146 -4.27 19.87 3.60
CA VAL A 146 -3.92 18.61 4.29
C VAL A 146 -5.03 17.56 4.16
N GLY A 147 -6.28 17.95 4.34
CA GLY A 147 -7.43 17.05 4.30
C GLY A 147 -7.55 16.22 3.03
N PRO A 148 -7.44 16.80 1.82
CA PRO A 148 -7.48 16.05 0.57
C PRO A 148 -6.37 14.99 0.47
N ILE A 149 -5.16 15.32 0.91
CA ILE A 149 -4.02 14.38 0.89
C ILE A 149 -4.21 13.27 1.92
N ALA A 150 -4.61 13.61 3.15
CA ALA A 150 -4.88 12.63 4.19
C ALA A 150 -6.00 11.67 3.76
N GLY A 151 -7.10 12.20 3.22
CA GLY A 151 -8.20 11.42 2.68
C GLY A 151 -7.81 10.54 1.50
N GLY A 152 -7.00 11.06 0.57
CA GLY A 152 -6.56 10.34 -0.62
C GLY A 152 -5.52 9.26 -0.35
N ILE A 153 -4.57 9.51 0.57
CA ILE A 153 -3.47 8.57 0.85
C ILE A 153 -3.85 7.57 1.96
N HIS A 154 -4.46 8.07 3.05
CA HIS A 154 -4.71 7.26 4.25
C HIS A 154 -6.16 6.80 4.38
N ALA A 155 -7.06 7.26 3.51
CA ALA A 155 -8.50 7.04 3.61
C ALA A 155 -9.08 7.40 5.00
N ALA A 156 -8.48 8.37 5.67
CA ALA A 156 -8.81 8.81 7.02
C ALA A 156 -8.82 10.33 7.13
N VAL A 157 -9.56 10.86 8.09
CA VAL A 157 -9.52 12.29 8.42
C VAL A 157 -8.25 12.63 9.20
N PRO A 158 -7.65 13.82 9.01
CA PRO A 158 -6.39 14.19 9.64
C PRO A 158 -6.41 14.08 11.19
N ASP A 159 -7.54 14.30 11.82
CA ASP A 159 -7.68 14.21 13.27
C ASP A 159 -7.47 12.79 13.83
N LEU A 160 -7.64 11.76 13.02
CA LEU A 160 -7.40 10.35 13.39
C LEU A 160 -5.98 9.87 13.04
N LEU A 161 -5.15 10.70 12.43
CA LEU A 161 -3.80 10.35 12.01
C LEU A 161 -2.77 10.83 13.05
N SER A 162 -1.92 9.91 13.52
CA SER A 162 -0.76 10.30 14.32
C SER A 162 0.28 10.99 13.44
N ALA A 163 0.63 12.25 13.81
CA ALA A 163 1.66 13.01 13.08
C ALA A 163 3.02 12.29 13.05
N ASP A 164 3.37 11.57 14.11
CA ASP A 164 4.64 10.84 14.19
C ASP A 164 4.68 9.63 13.24
N VAL A 165 3.51 9.04 12.94
CA VAL A 165 3.40 7.91 12.01
C VAL A 165 3.41 8.38 10.56
N VAL A 166 2.58 9.39 10.23
CA VAL A 166 2.42 9.81 8.82
C VAL A 166 3.47 10.81 8.36
N ALA A 167 4.01 11.64 9.28
CA ALA A 167 5.08 12.61 9.05
C ALA A 167 6.21 12.47 10.09
N PRO A 168 6.97 11.37 10.08
CA PRO A 168 7.99 11.11 11.10
C PRO A 168 8.98 12.27 11.28
N GLY A 169 9.21 12.65 12.53
CA GLY A 169 10.14 13.73 12.91
C GLY A 169 9.60 15.15 12.74
N LEU A 170 8.37 15.35 12.23
CA LEU A 170 7.78 16.69 12.04
C LEU A 170 7.57 17.40 13.37
N ARG A 171 6.99 16.75 14.38
CA ARG A 171 6.76 17.32 15.72
C ARG A 171 8.09 17.68 16.40
N ALA A 172 9.09 16.80 16.33
CA ALA A 172 10.41 17.09 16.85
C ALA A 172 11.09 18.26 16.11
N ALA A 173 10.88 18.38 14.80
CA ALA A 173 11.38 19.51 14.02
C ALA A 173 10.66 20.81 14.40
N LEU A 174 9.35 20.81 14.63
CA LEU A 174 8.60 21.96 15.13
C LEU A 174 9.17 22.47 16.47
N VAL A 175 9.41 21.57 17.43
CA VAL A 175 10.01 21.95 18.72
C VAL A 175 11.37 22.62 18.55
N ARG A 176 12.22 22.12 17.62
CA ARG A 176 13.55 22.69 17.37
C ARG A 176 13.50 24.03 16.65
N THR A 177 12.59 24.21 15.70
CA THR A 177 12.56 25.40 14.84
C THR A 177 11.62 26.50 15.35
N GLY A 178 10.69 26.15 16.23
CA GLY A 178 9.63 27.06 16.69
C GLY A 178 8.50 27.30 15.72
N SER A 179 8.56 26.76 14.48
CA SER A 179 7.63 26.99 13.38
C SER A 179 7.35 25.71 12.60
N LEU A 180 6.09 25.41 12.34
CA LEU A 180 5.70 24.24 11.54
C LEU A 180 6.14 24.40 10.08
N GLN A 181 6.06 25.62 9.53
CA GLN A 181 6.55 25.93 8.18
C GLN A 181 8.06 25.68 8.07
N GLN A 182 8.87 26.12 9.06
CA GLN A 182 10.30 25.87 9.06
C GLN A 182 10.63 24.38 9.23
N ALA A 183 9.85 23.65 10.03
CA ALA A 183 9.98 22.20 10.16
C ALA A 183 9.74 21.48 8.84
N VAL A 184 8.68 21.87 8.11
CA VAL A 184 8.38 21.36 6.77
C VAL A 184 9.48 21.75 5.77
N ALA A 185 9.93 23.01 5.75
CA ALA A 185 11.01 23.47 4.89
C ALA A 185 12.32 22.68 5.11
N ALA A 186 12.62 22.30 6.35
CA ALA A 186 13.76 21.44 6.65
C ALA A 186 13.61 20.03 6.06
N GLN A 187 12.42 19.43 6.14
CA GLN A 187 12.15 18.13 5.55
C GLN A 187 12.21 18.18 4.02
N VAL A 188 11.62 19.23 3.41
CA VAL A 188 11.67 19.45 1.94
C VAL A 188 13.11 19.58 1.46
N ARG A 189 13.95 20.38 2.14
CA ARG A 189 15.38 20.51 1.80
C ARG A 189 16.12 19.18 1.92
N THR A 190 15.87 18.39 2.96
CA THR A 190 16.51 17.09 3.15
C THR A 190 16.12 16.11 2.05
N ARG A 191 14.88 16.12 1.62
CA ARG A 191 14.38 15.30 0.49
C ARG A 191 15.02 15.70 -0.84
N GLY A 192 15.25 16.99 -1.04
CA GLY A 192 15.73 17.53 -2.32
C GLY A 192 14.80 17.20 -3.47
N ASP A 193 15.37 16.90 -4.63
CA ASP A 193 14.65 16.55 -5.86
C ASP A 193 14.23 15.09 -5.97
N SER A 194 14.49 14.28 -4.93
CA SER A 194 14.13 12.87 -4.96
C SER A 194 12.62 12.67 -5.05
N PRO A 195 12.14 11.78 -5.93
CA PRO A 195 10.72 11.49 -6.03
C PRO A 195 10.20 10.89 -4.72
N VAL A 196 9.01 11.29 -4.28
CA VAL A 196 8.38 10.80 -3.05
C VAL A 196 7.73 9.43 -3.21
N VAL A 197 7.46 9.04 -4.46
CA VAL A 197 6.91 7.74 -4.83
C VAL A 197 7.68 7.19 -6.04
N ALA A 198 7.68 5.88 -6.16
CA ALA A 198 8.23 5.17 -7.32
C ALA A 198 7.34 3.97 -7.67
N SER A 199 7.52 3.42 -8.84
CA SER A 199 6.90 2.19 -9.31
C SER A 199 7.91 1.34 -10.08
N VAL A 200 7.45 0.25 -10.63
CA VAL A 200 8.19 -0.58 -11.59
C VAL A 200 7.76 -0.21 -13.01
N ALA A 201 8.70 -0.04 -13.91
CA ALA A 201 8.41 0.15 -15.32
C ALA A 201 7.55 -1.00 -15.87
N GLY A 202 6.40 -0.65 -16.43
CA GLY A 202 5.38 -1.59 -16.89
C GLY A 202 4.39 -2.05 -15.83
N GLY A 203 4.44 -1.50 -14.61
CA GLY A 203 3.50 -1.73 -13.53
C GLY A 203 4.08 -2.49 -12.34
N MET A 204 3.63 -2.11 -11.15
CA MET A 204 4.08 -2.70 -9.89
C MET A 204 3.71 -4.20 -9.76
N PHE A 205 2.65 -4.64 -10.44
CA PHE A 205 2.22 -6.05 -10.48
C PHE A 205 3.30 -7.01 -11.01
N ARG A 206 4.31 -6.50 -11.72
CA ARG A 206 5.44 -7.29 -12.18
C ARG A 206 6.29 -7.84 -11.03
N MET A 207 6.33 -7.15 -9.88
CA MET A 207 7.07 -7.64 -8.72
C MET A 207 6.55 -9.00 -8.22
N PRO A 208 5.26 -9.17 -7.88
CA PRO A 208 4.76 -10.48 -7.49
C PRO A 208 4.85 -11.53 -8.60
N GLN A 209 4.75 -11.15 -9.88
CA GLN A 209 4.95 -12.08 -10.99
C GLN A 209 6.39 -12.59 -11.03
N THR A 210 7.38 -11.70 -11.00
CA THR A 210 8.80 -12.07 -11.01
C THR A 210 9.18 -12.90 -9.78
N LEU A 211 8.68 -12.54 -8.60
CA LEU A 211 8.88 -13.33 -7.39
C LEU A 211 8.32 -14.74 -7.54
N HIS A 212 7.10 -14.87 -8.07
CA HIS A 212 6.45 -16.15 -8.32
C HIS A 212 7.32 -17.02 -9.25
N GLU A 213 7.70 -16.50 -10.41
CA GLU A 213 8.53 -17.18 -11.40
C GLU A 213 9.88 -17.62 -10.81
N GLN A 214 10.55 -16.76 -10.06
CA GLN A 214 11.85 -17.09 -9.45
C GLN A 214 11.74 -18.13 -8.33
N ILE A 215 10.66 -18.10 -7.53
CA ILE A 215 10.41 -19.10 -6.50
C ILE A 215 10.23 -20.48 -7.13
N GLU A 216 9.39 -20.60 -8.16
CA GLU A 216 9.14 -21.88 -8.85
C GLU A 216 10.39 -22.37 -9.58
N ALA A 217 11.13 -21.50 -10.26
CA ALA A 217 12.38 -21.83 -10.92
C ALA A 217 13.45 -22.36 -9.94
N ALA A 218 13.43 -21.92 -8.69
CA ALA A 218 14.31 -22.40 -7.63
C ALA A 218 13.79 -23.66 -6.90
N GLY A 219 12.66 -24.23 -7.35
CA GLY A 219 12.07 -25.45 -6.79
C GLY A 219 11.17 -25.22 -5.58
N GLY A 220 10.79 -23.98 -5.24
CA GLY A 220 9.68 -23.69 -4.34
C GLY A 220 8.33 -24.00 -5.00
N GLN A 221 7.29 -24.16 -4.20
CA GLN A 221 5.93 -24.41 -4.67
C GLN A 221 4.99 -23.27 -4.28
N ILE A 222 4.10 -22.89 -5.20
CA ILE A 222 3.07 -21.89 -4.94
C ILE A 222 1.70 -22.48 -5.24
N LEU A 223 0.91 -22.67 -4.17
CA LEU A 223 -0.43 -23.26 -4.22
C LEU A 223 -1.46 -22.15 -4.13
N THR A 224 -1.91 -21.64 -5.27
CA THR A 224 -3.03 -20.72 -5.34
C THR A 224 -4.37 -21.43 -5.14
N ARG A 225 -5.43 -20.70 -4.82
CA ARG A 225 -6.75 -21.26 -4.45
C ARG A 225 -6.65 -22.30 -3.33
N THR A 226 -5.70 -22.09 -2.43
CA THR A 226 -5.45 -22.97 -1.28
C THR A 226 -5.39 -22.09 -0.03
N GLY A 227 -6.36 -22.23 0.85
CA GLY A 227 -6.47 -21.42 2.07
C GLY A 227 -6.03 -22.20 3.30
N ALA A 228 -5.15 -21.62 4.13
CA ALA A 228 -4.85 -22.16 5.45
C ALA A 228 -6.09 -22.07 6.36
N LYS A 229 -6.33 -23.13 7.13
CA LYS A 229 -7.48 -23.29 8.04
C LYS A 229 -7.05 -23.26 9.50
N SER A 230 -5.97 -23.95 9.82
CA SER A 230 -5.43 -24.01 11.17
C SER A 230 -3.93 -24.30 11.15
N ILE A 231 -3.28 -23.89 12.20
CA ILE A 231 -1.90 -24.23 12.55
C ILE A 231 -1.93 -24.82 13.95
N SER A 232 -1.32 -25.99 14.13
CA SER A 232 -1.21 -26.62 15.46
C SER A 232 0.17 -27.22 15.65
N ALA A 233 0.58 -27.40 16.91
CA ALA A 233 1.79 -28.13 17.22
C ALA A 233 1.62 -29.60 16.81
N SER A 234 2.64 -30.19 16.21
CA SER A 234 2.67 -31.62 15.97
C SER A 234 2.76 -32.37 17.28
N PRO A 235 1.95 -33.42 17.52
CA PRO A 235 2.09 -34.26 18.72
C PRO A 235 3.52 -34.81 18.76
N THR A 236 4.20 -34.63 19.89
CA THR A 236 5.52 -35.23 20.14
C THR A 236 5.40 -36.74 20.08
N GLY A 237 6.01 -37.41 19.11
CA GLY A 237 6.07 -38.86 19.01
C GLY A 237 5.58 -39.51 17.72
N LEU A 238 5.32 -38.74 16.65
CA LEU A 238 5.17 -39.35 15.34
C LEU A 238 6.53 -39.81 14.86
N GLU A 239 6.78 -41.12 14.97
CA GLU A 239 7.90 -41.80 14.33
C GLU A 239 7.84 -41.49 12.80
N PRO A 240 8.98 -41.32 12.12
CA PRO A 240 9.00 -41.19 10.65
C PRO A 240 8.37 -42.50 10.07
N GLY A 241 7.22 -42.33 9.39
CA GLY A 241 6.52 -43.43 8.75
C GLY A 241 5.17 -43.84 9.39
N ALA A 242 4.75 -43.30 10.56
CA ALA A 242 3.42 -43.52 11.05
C ALA A 242 2.40 -42.68 10.30
N SER A 243 1.68 -43.26 9.35
CA SER A 243 0.53 -42.65 8.69
C SER A 243 -0.55 -42.37 9.76
N PRO A 244 -0.99 -41.10 9.98
CA PRO A 244 -2.15 -40.86 10.78
C PRO A 244 -3.35 -41.46 10.05
N ALA A 245 -3.93 -42.48 10.66
CA ALA A 245 -5.14 -43.10 10.16
C ALA A 245 -6.25 -42.03 10.05
N THR A 246 -6.84 -41.87 8.87
CA THR A 246 -8.10 -41.23 8.54
C THR A 246 -8.22 -39.71 8.56
N ALA A 247 -7.20 -38.95 8.15
CA ALA A 247 -7.42 -37.68 7.50
C ALA A 247 -6.41 -37.66 6.35
N GLY A 248 -6.87 -37.45 5.11
CA GLY A 248 -6.02 -37.56 3.92
C GLY A 248 -4.79 -36.68 4.04
N VAL A 249 -3.70 -37.23 4.54
CA VAL A 249 -2.37 -36.64 4.42
C VAL A 249 -1.95 -36.94 2.99
N ALA A 250 -2.04 -35.95 2.12
CA ALA A 250 -1.45 -36.05 0.80
C ALA A 250 0.06 -36.14 0.98
N SER A 251 0.57 -37.37 0.94
CA SER A 251 1.98 -37.65 0.72
C SER A 251 2.27 -37.59 -0.78
N ASP A 252 2.14 -36.42 -1.38
CA ASP A 252 2.89 -36.19 -2.58
C ASP A 252 4.34 -35.92 -2.15
N PRO A 253 5.33 -36.59 -2.74
CA PRO A 253 6.69 -36.52 -2.28
C PRO A 253 7.22 -35.09 -2.39
N VAL A 254 7.52 -34.51 -1.24
CA VAL A 254 8.53 -33.44 -1.21
C VAL A 254 9.77 -34.08 -1.85
N PRO A 255 10.34 -33.49 -2.92
CA PRO A 255 11.49 -34.09 -3.58
C PRO A 255 12.59 -34.36 -2.54
N ASP A 256 13.16 -35.56 -2.60
CA ASP A 256 14.17 -36.08 -1.70
C ASP A 256 15.21 -35.06 -1.29
N GLY A 257 15.41 -34.91 0.02
CA GLY A 257 16.58 -34.21 0.53
C GLY A 257 16.55 -33.66 1.94
N HIS A 258 15.58 -33.97 2.79
CA HIS A 258 15.71 -33.69 4.22
C HIS A 258 15.25 -34.90 5.03
N ASP A 259 16.16 -35.39 5.87
CA ASP A 259 15.91 -36.44 6.87
C ASP A 259 14.65 -36.08 7.66
N ALA A 260 13.68 -36.98 7.60
CA ALA A 260 12.38 -36.89 8.28
C ALA A 260 12.55 -37.02 9.80
N GLN A 261 13.00 -35.97 10.44
CA GLN A 261 12.72 -35.74 11.86
C GLN A 261 11.39 -35.01 11.90
N GLY A 262 10.38 -35.61 12.56
CA GLY A 262 8.99 -35.15 12.56
C GLY A 262 8.86 -33.64 12.76
N GLY A 263 8.21 -32.97 11.80
CA GLY A 263 8.02 -31.52 11.82
C GLY A 263 7.26 -31.05 13.06
N ARG A 264 7.56 -29.84 13.52
CA ARG A 264 6.99 -29.26 14.75
C ARG A 264 5.57 -28.76 14.57
N TRP A 265 5.13 -28.54 13.32
CA TRP A 265 3.88 -27.88 13.01
C TRP A 265 3.05 -28.66 12.01
N LEU A 266 1.75 -28.69 12.25
CA LEU A 266 0.74 -29.17 11.31
C LEU A 266 0.00 -27.95 10.76
N VAL A 267 -0.03 -27.80 9.44
CA VAL A 267 -0.76 -26.74 8.72
C VAL A 267 -1.86 -27.39 7.92
N THR A 268 -3.11 -27.20 8.34
CA THR A 268 -4.27 -27.70 7.60
C THR A 268 -4.73 -26.65 6.61
N THR A 269 -4.88 -27.06 5.35
CA THR A 269 -5.35 -26.20 4.23
C THR A 269 -6.59 -26.83 3.60
N ALA A 270 -7.32 -26.04 2.81
CA ALA A 270 -8.35 -26.54 1.92
C ALA A 270 -8.33 -25.75 0.60
N ALA A 271 -8.77 -26.38 -0.47
CA ALA A 271 -9.05 -25.67 -1.71
C ALA A 271 -10.06 -24.52 -1.47
N THR A 272 -9.99 -23.49 -2.29
CA THR A 272 -10.89 -22.34 -2.18
C THR A 272 -11.46 -21.97 -3.55
N SER A 273 -12.72 -21.53 -3.55
CA SER A 273 -13.38 -20.94 -4.70
C SER A 273 -13.53 -19.43 -4.53
N ARG A 274 -13.76 -18.73 -5.64
CA ARG A 274 -13.99 -17.29 -5.62
C ARG A 274 -15.29 -16.95 -4.90
N ASN A 275 -15.25 -16.05 -3.93
CA ASN A 275 -16.47 -15.51 -3.34
C ASN A 275 -17.20 -14.64 -4.36
N PRO A 276 -18.53 -14.81 -4.55
CA PRO A 276 -19.33 -13.92 -5.41
C PRO A 276 -19.22 -12.44 -5.01
N ASN A 277 -19.12 -12.17 -3.71
CA ASN A 277 -18.77 -10.84 -3.22
C ASN A 277 -17.25 -10.69 -3.17
N PRO A 278 -16.61 -9.88 -4.04
CA PRO A 278 -15.17 -9.73 -4.11
C PRO A 278 -14.55 -9.07 -2.86
N SER A 279 -15.37 -8.42 -2.03
CA SER A 279 -14.93 -7.82 -0.76
C SER A 279 -14.74 -8.84 0.36
N LEU A 280 -15.26 -10.05 0.18
CA LEU A 280 -15.16 -11.13 1.14
C LEU A 280 -14.02 -12.10 0.77
N PRO A 281 -13.47 -12.83 1.76
CA PRO A 281 -12.45 -13.83 1.49
C PRO A 281 -13.00 -14.96 0.61
N PRO A 282 -12.11 -15.69 -0.10
CA PRO A 282 -12.49 -16.90 -0.83
C PRO A 282 -13.20 -17.92 0.06
N ILE A 283 -14.12 -18.67 -0.53
CA ILE A 283 -14.92 -19.68 0.16
C ILE A 283 -14.15 -21.01 0.15
N PRO A 284 -14.01 -21.71 1.30
CA PRO A 284 -13.48 -23.07 1.31
C PRO A 284 -14.31 -24.01 0.45
N ASP A 285 -13.64 -24.78 -0.41
CA ASP A 285 -14.28 -25.62 -1.43
C ASP A 285 -13.42 -26.86 -1.71
N GLY A 286 -13.41 -27.77 -0.76
CA GLY A 286 -12.68 -29.02 -0.88
C GLY A 286 -12.31 -29.64 0.46
N ASP A 287 -11.84 -30.89 0.40
CA ASP A 287 -11.39 -31.65 1.55
C ASP A 287 -10.11 -31.02 2.15
N PRO A 288 -9.96 -31.06 3.48
CA PRO A 288 -8.77 -30.55 4.12
C PRO A 288 -7.53 -31.41 3.81
N VAL A 289 -6.41 -30.74 3.57
CA VAL A 289 -5.09 -31.35 3.41
C VAL A 289 -4.17 -30.80 4.50
N THR A 290 -3.46 -31.68 5.20
CA THR A 290 -2.55 -31.28 6.28
C THR A 290 -1.10 -31.50 5.87
N TYR A 291 -0.30 -30.45 6.02
CA TYR A 291 1.15 -30.47 5.81
C TYR A 291 1.87 -30.50 7.17
N CYS A 292 2.95 -31.29 7.24
CA CYS A 292 3.83 -31.29 8.40
C CYS A 292 5.12 -30.54 8.05
N THR A 293 5.53 -29.60 8.91
CA THR A 293 6.70 -28.73 8.64
C THR A 293 7.40 -28.32 9.92
N ASP A 294 8.69 -28.00 9.83
CA ASP A 294 9.48 -27.49 10.96
C ASP A 294 9.24 -26.00 11.23
N ARG A 295 8.82 -25.25 10.24
CA ARG A 295 8.66 -23.80 10.34
C ARG A 295 7.46 -23.31 9.55
N VAL A 296 6.75 -22.36 10.12
CA VAL A 296 5.63 -21.67 9.48
C VAL A 296 5.87 -20.18 9.52
N ILE A 297 5.67 -19.51 8.38
CA ILE A 297 5.67 -18.06 8.27
C ILE A 297 4.24 -17.62 7.94
N VAL A 298 3.59 -16.92 8.85
CA VAL A 298 2.25 -16.36 8.66
C VAL A 298 2.40 -14.98 8.02
N ALA A 299 1.99 -14.85 6.77
CA ALA A 299 2.17 -13.65 5.94
C ALA A 299 0.84 -13.12 5.36
N CYS A 300 -0.28 -13.48 5.95
CA CYS A 300 -1.60 -12.97 5.60
C CYS A 300 -1.93 -11.68 6.38
N ASN A 301 -3.12 -11.11 6.13
CA ASN A 301 -3.61 -9.94 6.86
C ASN A 301 -3.80 -10.26 8.35
N ALA A 302 -3.80 -9.21 9.19
CA ALA A 302 -3.78 -9.34 10.64
C ALA A 302 -4.94 -10.19 11.19
N ALA A 303 -6.20 -9.96 10.75
CA ALA A 303 -7.33 -10.72 11.27
C ALA A 303 -7.21 -12.23 11.01
N PRO A 304 -7.05 -12.72 9.75
CA PRO A 304 -6.84 -14.15 9.52
C PRO A 304 -5.53 -14.67 10.12
N ALA A 305 -4.50 -13.83 10.36
CA ALA A 305 -3.30 -14.25 11.05
C ALA A 305 -3.56 -14.55 12.52
N LEU A 306 -4.33 -13.71 13.20
CA LEU A 306 -4.74 -13.95 14.59
C LEU A 306 -5.61 -15.21 14.71
N ASP A 307 -6.55 -15.40 13.78
CA ASP A 307 -7.37 -16.60 13.74
C ASP A 307 -6.52 -17.88 13.61
N LEU A 308 -5.54 -17.87 12.68
CA LEU A 308 -4.64 -19.02 12.49
C LEU A 308 -3.72 -19.30 13.67
N LEU A 309 -3.37 -18.28 14.43
CA LEU A 309 -2.42 -18.38 15.56
C LEU A 309 -3.11 -18.59 16.91
N SER A 310 -4.44 -18.49 16.99
CA SER A 310 -5.20 -18.53 18.25
C SER A 310 -5.00 -19.80 19.07
N ASP A 311 -4.76 -20.94 18.40
CA ASP A 311 -4.50 -22.24 19.04
C ASP A 311 -3.02 -22.43 19.43
N VAL A 312 -2.14 -21.50 19.07
CA VAL A 312 -0.68 -21.65 19.20
C VAL A 312 -0.06 -20.66 20.16
N ILE A 313 -0.58 -19.43 20.16
CA ILE A 313 -0.11 -18.34 21.01
C ILE A 313 -1.31 -17.59 21.60
N ASP A 314 -1.08 -16.92 22.74
CA ASP A 314 -2.05 -15.98 23.27
C ASP A 314 -2.13 -14.75 22.33
N VAL A 315 -3.28 -14.60 21.69
CA VAL A 315 -3.55 -13.48 20.75
C VAL A 315 -4.38 -12.37 21.41
N THR A 316 -4.43 -12.31 22.73
CA THR A 316 -5.11 -11.23 23.45
C THR A 316 -4.44 -9.90 23.15
N GLY A 317 -5.21 -8.94 22.64
CA GLY A 317 -4.72 -7.62 22.25
C GLY A 317 -5.88 -6.70 21.93
N PRO A 318 -5.60 -5.44 21.52
CA PRO A 318 -6.64 -4.52 21.09
C PRO A 318 -7.39 -5.09 19.88
N ALA A 319 -8.71 -4.92 19.87
CA ALA A 319 -9.54 -5.36 18.75
C ALA A 319 -9.08 -4.69 17.44
N LEU A 320 -8.91 -5.51 16.40
CA LEU A 320 -8.62 -5.00 15.08
C LEU A 320 -9.87 -4.31 14.51
N THR A 321 -9.71 -3.06 14.08
CA THR A 321 -10.76 -2.37 13.34
C THR A 321 -10.66 -2.74 11.86
N ALA A 322 -11.81 -2.88 11.20
CA ALA A 322 -11.85 -3.07 9.75
C ALA A 322 -11.24 -1.85 9.06
N GLY A 323 -10.40 -2.10 8.06
CA GLY A 323 -9.89 -1.03 7.19
C GLY A 323 -11.01 -0.37 6.37
N ALA A 324 -10.78 0.87 5.93
CA ALA A 324 -11.71 1.55 5.05
C ALA A 324 -11.90 0.77 3.74
N PRO A 325 -13.13 0.48 3.31
CA PRO A 325 -13.37 -0.13 2.01
C PRO A 325 -13.05 0.89 0.91
N ILE A 326 -12.31 0.46 -0.10
CA ILE A 326 -11.97 1.27 -1.28
C ILE A 326 -12.40 0.49 -2.52
N ALA A 327 -13.20 1.13 -3.37
CA ALA A 327 -13.51 0.61 -4.69
C ALA A 327 -12.72 1.37 -5.76
N HIS A 328 -12.23 0.65 -6.76
CA HIS A 328 -11.55 1.21 -7.92
C HIS A 328 -12.39 1.04 -9.17
N VAL A 329 -12.56 2.12 -9.93
CA VAL A 329 -13.13 2.09 -11.28
C VAL A 329 -12.03 2.41 -12.27
N ASN A 330 -11.69 1.45 -13.11
CA ASN A 330 -10.66 1.59 -14.12
C ASN A 330 -11.30 1.93 -15.46
N LEU A 331 -10.77 2.94 -16.14
CA LEU A 331 -11.27 3.47 -17.39
C LEU A 331 -10.18 3.44 -18.46
N ALA A 332 -10.52 2.96 -19.65
CA ALA A 332 -9.75 3.19 -20.86
C ALA A 332 -10.53 4.16 -21.72
N LEU A 333 -9.97 5.33 -21.95
CA LEU A 333 -10.63 6.44 -22.65
C LEU A 333 -9.89 6.77 -23.94
N GLN A 334 -10.61 6.93 -25.02
CA GLN A 334 -10.09 7.57 -26.21
C GLN A 334 -10.43 9.06 -26.16
N ALA A 335 -9.47 9.88 -25.76
CA ALA A 335 -9.70 11.28 -25.39
C ALA A 335 -8.48 12.13 -25.75
N PRO A 336 -8.40 12.66 -27.01
CA PRO A 336 -7.30 13.51 -27.43
C PRO A 336 -7.08 14.74 -26.55
N GLU A 337 -8.14 15.26 -25.93
CA GLU A 337 -8.09 16.39 -25.02
C GLU A 337 -7.28 16.11 -23.73
N LEU A 338 -7.04 14.86 -23.40
CA LEU A 338 -6.19 14.44 -22.27
C LEU A 338 -4.72 14.29 -22.63
N ASP A 339 -4.34 14.43 -23.91
CA ASP A 339 -2.95 14.29 -24.35
C ASP A 339 -2.02 15.32 -23.70
N GLY A 340 -2.52 16.52 -23.47
CA GLY A 340 -1.79 17.59 -22.78
C GLY A 340 -1.73 17.47 -21.26
N ALA A 341 -2.32 16.43 -20.69
CA ALA A 341 -2.44 16.26 -19.23
C ALA A 341 -2.88 17.55 -18.50
N PRO A 342 -4.05 18.13 -18.81
CA PRO A 342 -4.45 19.48 -18.39
C PRO A 342 -4.51 19.67 -16.86
N ARG A 343 -4.59 18.58 -16.10
CA ARG A 343 -4.49 18.55 -14.63
C ARG A 343 -3.48 17.49 -14.15
N GLY A 344 -2.37 17.42 -14.83
CA GLY A 344 -1.25 16.56 -14.46
C GLY A 344 -1.59 15.06 -14.41
N GLY A 345 -0.98 14.35 -13.51
CA GLY A 345 -1.14 12.90 -13.33
C GLY A 345 -2.41 12.50 -12.58
N GLY A 346 -3.24 13.46 -12.15
CA GLY A 346 -4.47 13.17 -11.43
C GLY A 346 -4.92 14.26 -10.48
N MET A 347 -6.00 13.99 -9.78
CA MET A 347 -6.67 14.97 -8.92
C MET A 347 -7.25 14.30 -7.68
N LEU A 348 -7.05 14.89 -6.54
CA LEU A 348 -7.74 14.57 -5.29
C LEU A 348 -9.07 15.32 -5.24
N VAL A 349 -10.04 14.78 -4.55
CA VAL A 349 -11.32 15.46 -4.27
C VAL A 349 -11.33 15.83 -2.79
N ALA A 350 -11.66 17.08 -2.51
CA ALA A 350 -11.72 17.58 -1.13
C ALA A 350 -12.76 16.82 -0.30
N PRO A 351 -12.46 16.53 0.97
CA PRO A 351 -13.46 15.99 1.88
C PRO A 351 -14.70 16.91 1.94
N GLY A 352 -15.89 16.31 1.87
CA GLY A 352 -17.13 17.07 1.91
C GLY A 352 -17.61 17.66 0.59
N SER A 353 -16.93 17.38 -0.55
CA SER A 353 -17.49 17.71 -1.87
C SER A 353 -18.88 17.11 -2.04
N THR A 354 -19.81 17.93 -2.52
CA THR A 354 -21.21 17.56 -2.76
C THR A 354 -21.44 17.18 -4.21
N THR A 355 -20.57 17.62 -5.12
CA THR A 355 -20.67 17.42 -6.57
C THR A 355 -19.93 16.17 -7.05
N VAL A 356 -18.84 15.78 -6.38
CA VAL A 356 -18.03 14.63 -6.74
C VAL A 356 -17.88 13.68 -5.56
N ARG A 357 -18.34 12.43 -5.70
CA ARG A 357 -18.27 11.41 -4.65
C ARG A 357 -16.95 10.62 -4.65
N ALA A 358 -16.22 10.64 -5.78
CA ALA A 358 -14.90 10.01 -5.85
C ALA A 358 -13.92 10.68 -4.89
N LYS A 359 -12.99 9.92 -4.33
CA LYS A 359 -11.91 10.48 -3.49
C LYS A 359 -10.75 11.00 -4.31
N ALA A 360 -10.47 10.34 -5.44
CA ALA A 360 -9.37 10.71 -6.31
C ALA A 360 -9.58 10.16 -7.73
N LEU A 361 -8.92 10.81 -8.69
CA LEU A 361 -8.72 10.34 -10.05
C LEU A 361 -7.22 10.33 -10.32
N THR A 362 -6.68 9.21 -10.79
CA THR A 362 -5.30 9.12 -11.28
C THR A 362 -5.32 8.84 -12.78
N HIS A 363 -4.65 9.65 -13.57
CA HIS A 363 -4.38 9.36 -14.97
C HIS A 363 -3.11 8.49 -15.06
N LEU A 364 -3.28 7.16 -14.94
CA LEU A 364 -2.18 6.19 -14.87
C LEU A 364 -1.20 6.34 -16.03
N SER A 365 -1.71 6.46 -17.26
CA SER A 365 -0.89 6.62 -18.46
C SER A 365 -0.19 7.99 -18.58
N ARG A 366 -0.56 8.96 -17.75
CA ARG A 366 0.11 10.27 -17.65
C ARG A 366 1.03 10.36 -16.45
N LYS A 367 0.81 9.51 -15.45
CA LYS A 367 1.63 9.43 -14.24
C LYS A 367 2.87 8.57 -14.45
N TRP A 368 2.71 7.40 -15.09
CA TRP A 368 3.78 6.42 -15.27
C TRP A 368 4.29 6.40 -16.70
N PRO A 369 5.59 6.76 -16.95
CA PRO A 369 6.15 6.89 -18.30
C PRO A 369 6.02 5.62 -19.15
N SER A 370 6.36 4.47 -18.58
CA SER A 370 6.32 3.17 -19.29
C SER A 370 4.91 2.77 -19.66
N LEU A 371 3.93 3.01 -18.78
CA LEU A 371 2.53 2.74 -19.07
C LEU A 371 2.00 3.68 -20.16
N GLY A 372 2.36 4.97 -20.10
CA GLY A 372 2.02 5.93 -21.14
C GLY A 372 2.56 5.52 -22.51
N ALA A 373 3.80 5.05 -22.56
CA ALA A 373 4.43 4.56 -23.78
C ALA A 373 3.78 3.29 -24.36
N SER A 374 3.11 2.49 -23.53
CA SER A 374 2.38 1.28 -23.94
C SER A 374 0.97 1.54 -24.45
N CYS A 375 0.43 2.75 -24.21
CA CYS A 375 -0.91 3.11 -24.66
C CYS A 375 -0.90 3.49 -26.14
N PRO A 376 -1.90 3.07 -26.94
CA PRO A 376 -2.12 3.61 -28.28
C PRO A 376 -2.33 5.13 -28.26
N SER A 377 -2.15 5.80 -29.42
CA SER A 377 -2.38 7.24 -29.56
C SER A 377 -3.76 7.65 -29.07
N HIS A 378 -3.82 8.69 -28.24
CA HIS A 378 -5.04 9.26 -27.63
C HIS A 378 -5.80 8.30 -26.70
N VAL A 379 -5.22 7.14 -26.36
CA VAL A 379 -5.79 6.22 -25.35
C VAL A 379 -5.18 6.50 -23.98
N HIS A 380 -6.03 6.72 -23.00
CA HIS A 380 -5.64 7.02 -21.64
C HIS A 380 -6.23 6.00 -20.66
N LEU A 381 -5.39 5.49 -19.78
CA LEU A 381 -5.85 4.71 -18.62
C LEU A 381 -5.98 5.63 -17.42
N SER A 382 -7.13 5.52 -16.76
CA SER A 382 -7.43 6.29 -15.56
C SER A 382 -8.03 5.39 -14.49
N LEU A 383 -7.74 5.71 -13.23
CA LEU A 383 -8.22 5.02 -12.06
C LEU A 383 -8.97 6.00 -11.16
N ILE A 384 -10.21 5.69 -10.86
CA ILE A 384 -11.05 6.45 -9.93
C ILE A 384 -11.10 5.68 -8.59
N HIS A 385 -10.77 6.36 -7.51
CA HIS A 385 -10.87 5.86 -6.14
C HIS A 385 -12.19 6.31 -5.51
N ILE A 386 -12.97 5.37 -4.97
CA ILE A 386 -14.26 5.64 -4.32
C ILE A 386 -14.23 5.16 -2.88
#